data_9fb64aaf0751c16b9426946618664ff0
#
_entry.id   9fb64aaf0751c16b9426946618664ff0
#
_cell.length_a   1.000
_cell.length_b   1.000
_cell.length_c   1.000
_cell.angle_alpha   90.00
_cell.angle_beta   90.00
_cell.angle_gamma   90.00
#
_symmetry.space_group_name_H-M   'P 1'
#
loop_
_entity.id
_entity.type
_entity.pdbx_description
1 polymer ?
#
loop_
_entity_poly.entity_id
_entity_poly.type
_entity_poly.pdbx_seq_one_letter_code
_entity_poly.pdbx_strand_id
1 'polypeptide(L)'
;GRERATVCISSQAGCGMACPFCATGQGGLQRNLSTAEILAQVMDAARRLRDGEVPGGPGRVNNIVFMGMGEPMANYTAMIRAVRTIVAPGPDGLGISARGVTVSTVGLVPQIRRLAAEGLPVTLAVSLHAPDDELRDMLCPINTRWNVAEERIEMWLRAETDRALHADELDA
;
A
#
# COMPACT_ATOMS: atom_id res chain seq x y z
N GLY A 1 24.90 7.18 -0.89
CA GLY A 1 23.44 7.29 -0.91
C GLY A 1 22.89 6.78 0.40
N ARG A 2 21.74 7.27 0.86
CA ARG A 2 21.06 6.71 2.05
C ARG A 2 20.66 5.26 1.75
N GLU A 3 21.07 4.31 2.59
CA GLU A 3 20.58 2.95 2.49
C GLU A 3 19.05 2.91 2.67
N ARG A 4 18.38 2.15 1.80
CA ARG A 4 16.94 2.00 1.83
C ARG A 4 16.57 0.82 2.72
N ALA A 5 15.97 1.11 3.87
CA ALA A 5 15.43 0.11 4.78
C ALA A 5 13.92 0.00 4.58
N THR A 6 13.48 -1.07 3.92
CA THR A 6 12.08 -1.32 3.56
C THR A 6 11.44 -2.31 4.52
N VAL A 7 10.25 -1.97 4.99
CA VAL A 7 9.38 -2.86 5.76
C VAL A 7 8.13 -3.20 4.95
N CYS A 8 7.89 -4.49 4.77
CA CYS A 8 6.66 -5.00 4.18
C CYS A 8 5.65 -5.30 5.30
N ILE A 9 4.46 -4.71 5.20
CA ILE A 9 3.41 -4.82 6.22
C ILE A 9 2.11 -5.35 5.65
N SER A 10 1.35 -6.01 6.52
CA SER A 10 0.04 -6.58 6.24
C SER A 10 -1.08 -5.62 6.63
N SER A 11 -2.20 -5.68 5.90
CA SER A 11 -3.42 -4.93 6.20
C SER A 11 -4.56 -5.79 6.72
N GLN A 12 -4.47 -7.11 6.51
CA GLN A 12 -5.49 -8.08 6.91
C GLN A 12 -4.82 -9.36 7.44
N ALA A 13 -5.53 -10.15 8.20
CA ALA A 13 -5.22 -11.56 8.45
C ALA A 13 -5.96 -12.38 7.39
N GLY A 14 -5.22 -13.00 6.47
CA GLY A 14 -5.76 -13.57 5.24
C GLY A 14 -6.07 -12.51 4.17
N CYS A 15 -6.79 -12.90 3.11
CA CYS A 15 -7.18 -11.99 2.03
C CYS A 15 -8.47 -12.50 1.36
N GLY A 16 -9.43 -11.59 1.12
CA GLY A 16 -10.70 -11.90 0.48
C GLY A 16 -10.70 -11.82 -1.04
N MET A 17 -9.55 -11.52 -1.68
CA MET A 17 -9.50 -11.34 -3.14
C MET A 17 -9.47 -12.65 -3.93
N ALA A 18 -9.17 -13.78 -3.27
CA ALA A 18 -9.20 -15.13 -3.81
C ALA A 18 -8.38 -15.34 -5.10
N CYS A 19 -7.28 -14.60 -5.28
CA CYS A 19 -6.37 -14.79 -6.41
C CYS A 19 -5.75 -16.19 -6.36
N PRO A 20 -5.91 -17.06 -7.39
CA PRO A 20 -5.54 -18.47 -7.33
C PRO A 20 -4.02 -18.70 -7.20
N PHE A 21 -3.19 -17.75 -7.63
CA PHE A 21 -1.74 -17.81 -7.49
C PHE A 21 -1.23 -17.35 -6.11
N CYS A 22 -2.08 -16.75 -5.28
CA CYS A 22 -1.69 -16.16 -4.01
C CYS A 22 -1.99 -17.09 -2.84
N ALA A 23 -0.94 -17.58 -2.16
CA ALA A 23 -1.10 -18.47 -1.00
C ALA A 23 -1.97 -17.86 0.12
N THR A 24 -1.86 -16.55 0.36
CA THR A 24 -2.70 -15.84 1.33
C THR A 24 -4.17 -15.84 0.93
N GLY A 25 -4.46 -15.70 -0.36
CA GLY A 25 -5.83 -15.67 -0.87
C GLY A 25 -6.56 -17.02 -0.74
N GLN A 26 -5.82 -18.12 -0.80
CA GLN A 26 -6.38 -19.49 -0.66
C GLN A 26 -6.95 -19.76 0.74
N GLY A 27 -6.40 -19.14 1.77
CA GLY A 27 -6.88 -19.25 3.14
C GLY A 27 -8.11 -18.38 3.45
N GLY A 28 -8.53 -17.55 2.51
CA GLY A 28 -9.61 -16.59 2.69
C GLY A 28 -9.29 -15.47 3.67
N LEU A 29 -10.25 -14.58 3.87
CA LEU A 29 -10.18 -13.48 4.83
C LEU A 29 -10.63 -13.94 6.21
N GLN A 30 -9.76 -13.83 7.21
CA GLN A 30 -10.14 -14.04 8.61
C GLN A 30 -10.67 -12.74 9.23
N ARG A 31 -9.91 -11.64 9.13
CA ARG A 31 -10.32 -10.31 9.61
C ARG A 31 -9.45 -9.19 9.05
N ASN A 32 -9.97 -7.98 9.13
CA ASN A 32 -9.17 -6.78 8.96
C ASN A 32 -8.25 -6.57 10.17
N LEU A 33 -7.03 -6.06 9.93
CA LEU A 33 -6.18 -5.56 11.01
C LEU A 33 -6.65 -4.15 11.43
N SER A 34 -6.56 -3.87 12.71
CA SER A 34 -6.75 -2.52 13.23
C SER A 34 -5.57 -1.61 12.84
N THR A 35 -5.78 -0.31 12.93
CA THR A 35 -4.71 0.69 12.75
C THR A 35 -3.52 0.40 13.67
N ALA A 36 -3.78 0.04 14.94
CA ALA A 36 -2.73 -0.27 15.90
C ALA A 36 -1.90 -1.50 15.50
N GLU A 37 -2.55 -2.55 14.99
CA GLU A 37 -1.84 -3.75 14.53
C GLU A 37 -0.99 -3.48 13.26
N ILE A 38 -1.46 -2.61 12.37
CA ILE A 38 -0.69 -2.18 11.21
C ILE A 38 0.55 -1.39 11.67
N LEU A 39 0.39 -0.44 12.58
CA LEU A 39 1.49 0.35 13.13
C LEU A 39 2.47 -0.50 13.94
N ALA A 40 1.98 -1.48 14.70
CA ALA A 40 2.83 -2.37 15.50
C ALA A 40 3.87 -3.11 14.64
N GLN A 41 3.52 -3.50 13.41
CA GLN A 41 4.46 -4.14 12.48
C GLN A 41 5.61 -3.20 12.12
N VAL A 42 5.31 -1.93 11.85
CA VAL A 42 6.33 -0.90 11.53
C VAL A 42 7.20 -0.64 12.75
N MET A 43 6.61 -0.49 13.92
CA MET A 43 7.33 -0.19 15.16
C MET A 43 8.25 -1.36 15.58
N ASP A 44 7.79 -2.60 15.45
CA ASP A 44 8.63 -3.78 15.75
C ASP A 44 9.82 -3.86 14.79
N ALA A 45 9.58 -3.72 13.50
CA ALA A 45 10.66 -3.71 12.51
C ALA A 45 11.65 -2.57 12.72
N ALA A 46 11.14 -1.37 13.04
CA ALA A 46 11.99 -0.21 13.32
C ALA A 46 12.87 -0.42 14.56
N ARG A 47 12.33 -1.04 15.62
CA ARG A 47 13.09 -1.38 16.83
C ARG A 47 14.18 -2.39 16.50
N ARG A 48 13.86 -3.50 15.83
CA ARG A 48 14.83 -4.55 15.47
C ARG A 48 15.96 -4.02 14.57
N LEU A 49 15.60 -3.15 13.60
CA LEU A 49 16.60 -2.51 12.73
C LEU A 49 17.52 -1.56 13.52
N ARG A 50 16.94 -0.76 14.42
CA ARG A 50 17.72 0.16 15.29
C ARG A 50 18.68 -0.61 16.20
N ASP A 51 18.22 -1.72 16.77
CA ASP A 51 18.97 -2.51 17.74
C ASP A 51 19.96 -3.48 17.06
N GLY A 52 20.03 -3.49 15.71
CA GLY A 52 20.95 -4.32 14.93
C GLY A 52 20.58 -5.82 14.89
N GLU A 53 19.35 -6.15 15.23
CA GLU A 53 18.83 -7.53 15.26
C GLU A 53 18.54 -8.11 13.87
N VAL A 54 18.55 -7.27 12.83
CA VAL A 54 18.26 -7.68 11.44
C VAL A 54 19.38 -7.20 10.51
N PRO A 55 19.60 -7.89 9.37
CA PRO A 55 20.57 -7.47 8.36
C PRO A 55 20.30 -6.02 7.90
N GLY A 56 21.37 -5.22 7.75
CA GLY A 56 21.29 -3.80 7.40
C GLY A 56 21.12 -2.86 8.60
N GLY A 57 21.00 -3.39 9.81
CA GLY A 57 21.05 -2.60 11.04
C GLY A 57 22.49 -2.45 11.59
N PRO A 58 22.71 -1.49 12.52
CA PRO A 58 21.73 -0.53 13.03
C PRO A 58 21.35 0.54 12.01
N GLY A 59 20.06 0.91 11.97
CA GLY A 59 19.56 1.86 11.00
C GLY A 59 18.16 2.40 11.33
N ARG A 60 17.58 3.12 10.37
CA ARG A 60 16.22 3.66 10.47
C ARG A 60 15.37 3.21 9.28
N VAL A 61 14.17 2.73 9.56
CA VAL A 61 13.15 2.46 8.51
C VAL A 61 12.81 3.76 7.80
N ASN A 62 12.87 3.75 6.48
CA ASN A 62 12.58 4.92 5.65
C ASN A 62 11.69 4.58 4.44
N ASN A 63 11.29 3.32 4.29
CA ASN A 63 10.40 2.87 3.22
C ASN A 63 9.44 1.80 3.75
N ILE A 64 8.15 1.94 3.42
CA ILE A 64 7.10 1.01 3.85
C ILE A 64 6.30 0.61 2.64
N VAL A 65 6.02 -0.69 2.51
CA VAL A 65 5.19 -1.22 1.45
C VAL A 65 4.05 -2.07 2.03
N PHE A 66 2.82 -1.76 1.64
CA PHE A 66 1.64 -2.57 1.96
C PHE A 66 1.52 -3.73 0.95
N MET A 67 2.47 -4.66 1.04
CA MET A 67 2.57 -5.81 0.13
C MET A 67 2.63 -7.14 0.89
N GLY A 68 2.27 -7.12 2.18
CA GLY A 68 2.09 -8.30 3.01
C GLY A 68 0.73 -8.95 2.77
N MET A 69 0.12 -9.47 3.83
CA MET A 69 -1.18 -10.14 3.74
C MET A 69 -2.32 -9.13 3.62
N GLY A 70 -3.27 -9.45 2.72
CA GLY A 70 -4.52 -8.72 2.55
C GLY A 70 -4.49 -7.67 1.44
N GLU A 71 -5.68 -7.16 1.14
CA GLU A 71 -5.90 -6.04 0.23
C GLU A 71 -6.06 -4.74 1.05
N PRO A 72 -5.09 -3.82 0.98
CA PRO A 72 -5.14 -2.60 1.80
C PRO A 72 -6.36 -1.73 1.53
N MET A 73 -6.81 -1.68 0.26
CA MET A 73 -7.98 -0.90 -0.12
C MET A 73 -9.28 -1.50 0.42
N ALA A 74 -9.33 -2.81 0.71
CA ALA A 74 -10.48 -3.44 1.38
C ALA A 74 -10.52 -3.12 2.88
N ASN A 75 -9.39 -2.75 3.47
CA ASN A 75 -9.29 -2.27 4.87
C ASN A 75 -8.95 -0.76 4.91
N TYR A 76 -9.57 0.02 4.05
CA TYR A 76 -9.21 1.41 3.77
C TYR A 76 -9.12 2.28 5.03
N THR A 77 -10.11 2.23 5.90
CA THR A 77 -10.18 3.12 7.07
C THR A 77 -9.01 2.89 8.05
N ALA A 78 -8.65 1.66 8.32
CA ALA A 78 -7.51 1.35 9.18
C ALA A 78 -6.18 1.67 8.48
N MET A 79 -6.08 1.33 7.20
CA MET A 79 -4.91 1.60 6.38
C MET A 79 -4.60 3.10 6.32
N ILE A 80 -5.57 3.94 5.94
CA ILE A 80 -5.31 5.38 5.79
C ILE A 80 -4.97 6.08 7.11
N ARG A 81 -5.57 5.64 8.21
CA ARG A 81 -5.19 6.12 9.55
C ARG A 81 -3.75 5.74 9.89
N ALA A 82 -3.34 4.51 9.58
CA ALA A 82 -1.96 4.08 9.77
C ALA A 82 -1.00 4.89 8.91
N VAL A 83 -1.30 5.11 7.62
CA VAL A 83 -0.51 5.94 6.73
C VAL A 83 -0.33 7.35 7.28
N ARG A 84 -1.40 7.99 7.73
CA ARG A 84 -1.34 9.34 8.33
C ARG A 84 -0.43 9.38 9.55
N THR A 85 -0.50 8.39 10.44
CA THR A 85 0.40 8.29 11.61
C THR A 85 1.85 8.02 11.18
N ILE A 86 2.07 7.17 10.18
CA ILE A 86 3.40 6.88 9.65
C ILE A 86 4.08 8.14 9.13
N VAL A 87 3.34 8.99 8.42
CA VAL A 87 3.91 10.19 7.78
C VAL A 87 3.90 11.43 8.67
N ALA A 88 3.05 11.48 9.68
CA ALA A 88 3.00 12.60 10.61
C ALA A 88 4.36 12.80 11.28
N PRO A 89 4.81 14.06 11.48
CA PRO A 89 6.03 14.34 12.20
C PRO A 89 5.92 13.93 13.68
N GLY A 90 7.05 13.69 14.33
CA GLY A 90 7.05 13.48 15.77
C GLY A 90 6.64 14.76 16.54
N PRO A 91 5.97 14.67 17.69
CA PRO A 91 5.69 13.42 18.42
C PRO A 91 4.45 12.63 17.94
N ASP A 92 3.63 13.19 17.05
CA ASP A 92 2.33 12.62 16.68
C ASP A 92 2.44 11.43 15.69
N GLY A 93 3.61 11.21 15.11
CA GLY A 93 3.84 10.14 14.15
C GLY A 93 5.30 9.68 14.03
N LEU A 94 5.55 8.86 13.01
CA LEU A 94 6.86 8.24 12.80
C LEU A 94 7.81 9.09 11.94
N GLY A 95 7.34 10.16 11.31
CA GLY A 95 8.10 11.08 10.48
C GLY A 95 8.73 10.41 9.25
N ILE A 96 8.08 9.39 8.70
CA ILE A 96 8.51 8.75 7.45
C ILE A 96 7.90 9.54 6.29
N SER A 97 8.72 9.86 5.29
CA SER A 97 8.24 10.58 4.10
C SER A 97 7.08 9.83 3.44
N ALA A 98 6.02 10.52 3.06
CA ALA A 98 4.90 9.92 2.34
C ALA A 98 5.35 9.26 1.02
N ARG A 99 6.34 9.81 0.31
CA ARG A 99 6.97 9.20 -0.87
C ARG A 99 7.69 7.87 -0.57
N GLY A 100 7.98 7.60 0.70
CA GLY A 100 8.52 6.32 1.18
C GLY A 100 7.44 5.31 1.56
N VAL A 101 6.16 5.62 1.34
CA VAL A 101 5.03 4.71 1.61
C VAL A 101 4.40 4.28 0.29
N THR A 102 4.39 2.98 0.03
CA THR A 102 3.72 2.39 -1.14
C THR A 102 2.49 1.63 -0.69
N VAL A 103 1.34 1.97 -1.26
CA VAL A 103 0.09 1.21 -1.08
C VAL A 103 -0.16 0.39 -2.33
N SER A 104 -0.13 -0.95 -2.20
CA SER A 104 -0.44 -1.88 -3.28
C SER A 104 -1.94 -2.21 -3.30
N THR A 105 -2.49 -2.48 -4.47
CA THR A 105 -3.88 -2.91 -4.62
C THR A 105 -4.08 -3.74 -5.89
N VAL A 106 -5.02 -4.68 -5.84
CA VAL A 106 -5.49 -5.39 -7.04
C VAL A 106 -6.50 -4.58 -7.87
N GLY A 107 -6.77 -3.31 -7.49
CA GLY A 107 -7.57 -2.42 -8.32
C GLY A 107 -8.99 -2.14 -7.83
N LEU A 108 -9.18 -1.91 -6.53
CA LEU A 108 -10.47 -1.46 -5.99
C LEU A 108 -10.68 0.03 -6.35
N VAL A 109 -11.20 0.29 -7.56
CA VAL A 109 -11.32 1.62 -8.18
C VAL A 109 -11.93 2.70 -7.27
N PRO A 110 -13.04 2.46 -6.56
CA PRO A 110 -13.60 3.50 -5.68
C PRO A 110 -12.64 3.94 -4.57
N GLN A 111 -11.84 3.01 -4.03
CA GLN A 111 -10.88 3.29 -2.97
C GLN A 111 -9.61 3.96 -3.52
N ILE A 112 -9.21 3.65 -4.76
CA ILE A 112 -8.12 4.36 -5.44
C ILE A 112 -8.48 5.84 -5.60
N ARG A 113 -9.69 6.13 -6.09
CA ARG A 113 -10.20 7.52 -6.18
C ARG A 113 -10.21 8.22 -4.83
N ARG A 114 -10.61 7.49 -3.78
CA ARG A 114 -10.63 8.01 -2.42
C ARG A 114 -9.21 8.32 -1.93
N LEU A 115 -8.23 7.44 -2.20
CA LEU A 115 -6.83 7.68 -1.86
C LEU A 115 -6.28 8.91 -2.60
N ALA A 116 -6.63 9.07 -3.87
CA ALA A 116 -6.25 10.27 -4.64
C ALA A 116 -6.76 11.55 -3.99
N ALA A 117 -7.99 11.55 -3.46
CA ALA A 117 -8.58 12.70 -2.78
C ALA A 117 -7.99 13.01 -1.38
N GLU A 118 -7.16 12.12 -0.81
CA GLU A 118 -6.53 12.34 0.51
C GLU A 118 -5.41 13.40 0.46
N GLY A 119 -4.88 13.74 -0.72
CA GLY A 119 -3.80 14.71 -0.88
C GLY A 119 -2.45 14.24 -0.28
N LEU A 120 -2.28 12.93 -0.08
CA LEU A 120 -1.05 12.34 0.45
C LEU A 120 -0.17 11.86 -0.70
N PRO A 121 1.08 12.34 -0.84
CA PRO A 121 1.99 11.93 -1.92
C PRO A 121 2.60 10.54 -1.65
N VAL A 122 1.73 9.53 -1.43
CA VAL A 122 2.12 8.13 -1.33
C VAL A 122 2.18 7.50 -2.72
N THR A 123 3.01 6.49 -2.88
CA THR A 123 3.06 5.72 -4.12
C THR A 123 1.91 4.71 -4.17
N LEU A 124 1.15 4.69 -5.26
CA LEU A 124 0.18 3.65 -5.56
C LEU A 124 0.84 2.60 -6.46
N ALA A 125 0.73 1.32 -6.09
CA ALA A 125 1.16 0.19 -6.91
C ALA A 125 -0.06 -0.66 -7.29
N VAL A 126 -0.39 -0.71 -8.58
CA VAL A 126 -1.50 -1.55 -9.06
C VAL A 126 -0.97 -2.91 -9.50
N SER A 127 -1.50 -3.97 -8.89
CA SER A 127 -1.23 -5.36 -9.26
C SER A 127 -2.06 -5.74 -10.48
N LEU A 128 -1.53 -5.44 -11.66
CA LEU A 128 -2.25 -5.63 -12.93
C LEU A 128 -2.39 -7.10 -13.31
N HIS A 129 -1.28 -7.86 -13.25
CA HIS A 129 -1.13 -9.29 -13.49
C HIS A 129 -1.47 -9.80 -14.91
N ALA A 130 -2.26 -9.08 -15.70
CA ALA A 130 -2.65 -9.46 -17.05
C ALA A 130 -2.82 -8.23 -17.95
N PRO A 131 -2.59 -8.36 -19.27
CA PRO A 131 -2.75 -7.24 -20.20
C PRO A 131 -4.19 -6.98 -20.61
N ASP A 132 -5.10 -7.94 -20.40
CA ASP A 132 -6.51 -7.88 -20.77
C ASP A 132 -7.41 -8.43 -19.67
N ASP A 133 -8.71 -8.17 -19.80
CA ASP A 133 -9.71 -8.57 -18.81
C ASP A 133 -9.94 -10.08 -18.80
N GLU A 134 -9.88 -10.76 -19.93
CA GLU A 134 -10.13 -12.20 -20.02
C GLU A 134 -9.14 -13.00 -19.17
N LEU A 135 -7.85 -12.74 -19.33
CA LEU A 135 -6.81 -13.38 -18.52
C LEU A 135 -6.89 -12.89 -17.07
N ARG A 136 -7.19 -11.61 -16.85
CA ARG A 136 -7.22 -11.04 -15.52
C ARG A 136 -8.39 -11.56 -14.68
N ASP A 137 -9.55 -11.85 -15.28
CA ASP A 137 -10.69 -12.47 -14.59
C ASP A 137 -10.31 -13.83 -13.99
N MET A 138 -9.46 -14.59 -14.67
CA MET A 138 -8.95 -15.86 -14.16
C MET A 138 -7.93 -15.70 -13.03
N LEU A 139 -7.09 -14.66 -13.09
CA LEU A 139 -6.00 -14.42 -12.14
C LEU A 139 -6.44 -13.58 -10.94
N CYS A 140 -7.33 -12.64 -11.14
CA CYS A 140 -7.80 -11.71 -10.13
C CYS A 140 -9.33 -11.63 -10.18
N PRO A 141 -10.07 -12.48 -9.45
CA PRO A 141 -11.53 -12.55 -9.54
C PRO A 141 -12.26 -11.23 -9.30
N ILE A 142 -11.65 -10.32 -8.57
CA ILE A 142 -12.20 -8.96 -8.35
C ILE A 142 -12.34 -8.16 -9.65
N ASN A 143 -11.61 -8.55 -10.71
CA ASN A 143 -11.65 -7.89 -12.01
C ASN A 143 -13.05 -7.92 -12.64
N THR A 144 -13.83 -8.96 -12.41
CA THR A 144 -15.24 -9.04 -12.86
C THR A 144 -16.09 -7.90 -12.34
N ARG A 145 -15.68 -7.25 -11.26
CA ARG A 145 -16.38 -6.11 -10.66
C ARG A 145 -15.79 -4.77 -11.06
N TRP A 146 -14.47 -4.72 -11.23
CA TRP A 146 -13.71 -3.52 -11.66
C TRP A 146 -12.65 -3.96 -12.64
N ASN A 147 -13.05 -4.05 -13.89
CA ASN A 147 -12.19 -4.51 -14.96
C ASN A 147 -11.13 -3.45 -15.36
N VAL A 148 -10.10 -3.92 -16.05
CA VAL A 148 -8.96 -3.11 -16.51
C VAL A 148 -9.23 -2.62 -17.93
N ALA A 149 -10.42 -2.11 -18.22
CA ALA A 149 -10.64 -1.43 -19.49
C ALA A 149 -9.63 -0.27 -19.64
N GLU A 150 -9.10 -0.07 -20.84
CA GLU A 150 -8.07 0.95 -21.12
C GLU A 150 -8.39 2.33 -20.52
N GLU A 151 -9.66 2.75 -20.59
CA GLU A 151 -10.14 4.01 -20.02
C GLU A 151 -9.96 4.11 -18.50
N ARG A 152 -10.00 3.00 -17.76
CA ARG A 152 -9.81 2.98 -16.31
C ARG A 152 -8.35 2.99 -15.90
N ILE A 153 -7.50 2.33 -16.69
CA ILE A 153 -6.03 2.39 -16.50
C ILE A 153 -5.55 3.82 -16.76
N GLU A 154 -5.99 4.45 -17.83
CA GLU A 154 -5.66 5.85 -18.12
C GLU A 154 -6.07 6.78 -16.98
N MET A 155 -7.26 6.58 -16.41
CA MET A 155 -7.75 7.40 -15.30
C MET A 155 -6.90 7.21 -14.04
N TRP A 156 -6.40 6.00 -13.78
CA TRP A 156 -5.50 5.74 -12.66
C TRP A 156 -4.12 6.37 -12.89
N LEU A 157 -3.57 6.21 -14.09
CA LEU A 157 -2.29 6.80 -14.48
C LEU A 157 -2.35 8.33 -14.49
N ARG A 158 -3.43 8.93 -14.99
CA ARG A 158 -3.66 10.39 -14.97
C ARG A 158 -3.74 10.92 -13.54
N ALA A 159 -4.50 10.25 -12.64
CA ALA A 159 -4.60 10.66 -11.24
C ALA A 159 -3.25 10.62 -10.51
N GLU A 160 -2.33 9.74 -10.91
CA GLU A 160 -0.97 9.66 -10.37
C GLU A 160 -0.04 10.72 -10.98
N THR A 161 -0.16 10.96 -12.29
CA THR A 161 0.61 11.98 -13.01
C THR A 161 0.23 13.39 -12.55
N ASP A 162 -1.06 13.68 -12.40
CA ASP A 162 -1.53 14.98 -11.90
C ASP A 162 -1.03 15.25 -10.47
N ARG A 163 -0.94 14.21 -9.64
CA ARG A 163 -0.41 14.31 -8.28
C ARG A 163 1.09 14.56 -8.25
N ALA A 164 1.84 13.97 -9.18
CA ALA A 164 3.28 14.19 -9.32
C ALA A 164 3.57 15.61 -9.81
N LEU A 165 2.80 16.10 -10.78
CA LEU A 165 2.92 17.45 -11.34
C LEU A 165 2.61 18.53 -10.30
N HIS A 166 1.54 18.36 -9.50
CA HIS A 166 1.21 19.31 -8.43
C HIS A 166 2.18 19.27 -7.24
N ALA A 167 2.89 18.17 -7.01
CA ALA A 167 3.91 18.11 -5.97
C ALA A 167 5.15 18.95 -6.32
N ASP A 168 5.49 19.03 -7.60
CA ASP A 168 6.63 19.83 -8.09
C ASP A 168 6.35 21.34 -8.09
N GLU A 169 5.07 21.76 -8.15
CA GLU A 169 4.65 23.16 -8.05
C GLU A 169 4.62 23.69 -6.60
N LEU A 170 4.56 22.81 -5.60
CA LEU A 170 4.56 23.18 -4.18
C LEU A 170 5.96 23.32 -3.57
N ASP A 171 6.99 22.85 -4.28
CA ASP A 171 8.41 22.91 -3.85
C ASP A 171 9.19 24.03 -4.60
N ALA A 172 8.51 24.89 -5.39
CA ALA A 172 9.07 26.06 -6.08
C ALA A 172 8.65 27.37 -5.42
#